data_f7a25f0c4f34279ad9cd7032bfcb30b0
#
_entry.id   f7a25f0c4f34279ad9cd7032bfcb30b0
#
_cell.length_a   1.000
_cell.length_b   1.000
_cell.length_c   1.000
_cell.angle_alpha   90.00
_cell.angle_beta   90.00
_cell.angle_gamma   90.00
#
_symmetry.space_group_name_H-M   'P 1'
#
loop_
_entity.id
_entity.type
_entity.pdbx_description
1 polymer ?
#
loop_
_entity_poly.entity_id
_entity_poly.type
_entity_poly.pdbx_seq_one_letter_code
_entity_poly.pdbx_strand_id
1 'polypeptide(L)'
;MSFNSFRQFNNPFNEKDLIYCYEKIYLIRYFEEKVLELFSKGKLNGTTHAYIGQEANAVAISSSITINDIMFSNHRCHGHFLSYTNNPKGLMAEMMGLKNGVCGGIGGSQHLQFGNFYSNGIQGGIVPNAVGAALAEKRKESGNITVVFLGDGTLGQGIVYESLNIASLWRIPILFIVENNYYAQSTPSKLQIAGSITKRAEAFSIKTAECTSNDVRDLYPVVKDLVTHIRKEVK
;
A
#
# COMPACT_ATOMS: atom_id res chain seq x y z
N MET A 1 11.82 -12.66 15.79
CA MET A 1 10.69 -13.31 15.08
C MET A 1 10.97 -13.21 13.60
N SER A 2 11.07 -14.33 12.89
CA SER A 2 11.35 -14.32 11.45
C SER A 2 10.14 -13.74 10.71
N PHE A 3 10.32 -12.58 10.09
CA PHE A 3 9.29 -11.95 9.26
C PHE A 3 9.21 -12.72 7.92
N ASN A 4 8.36 -13.75 7.88
CA ASN A 4 8.07 -14.50 6.66
C ASN A 4 7.03 -13.77 5.75
N SER A 5 7.06 -12.44 5.74
CA SER A 5 6.06 -11.62 5.04
C SER A 5 6.38 -11.41 3.55
N PHE A 6 7.62 -11.65 3.13
CA PHE A 6 8.11 -11.34 1.78
C PHE A 6 8.39 -12.62 0.99
N ARG A 7 7.33 -13.37 0.70
CA ARG A 7 7.43 -14.56 -0.14
C ARG A 7 7.23 -14.20 -1.60
N GLN A 8 8.23 -14.45 -2.44
CA GLN A 8 8.07 -14.39 -3.88
C GLN A 8 7.38 -15.66 -4.38
N PHE A 9 6.43 -15.50 -5.28
CA PHE A 9 5.66 -16.61 -5.82
C PHE A 9 6.27 -17.17 -7.10
N ASN A 10 5.99 -18.45 -7.36
CA ASN A 10 6.29 -19.07 -8.63
C ASN A 10 5.31 -18.63 -9.70
N ASN A 11 5.68 -18.78 -10.95
CA ASN A 11 4.76 -18.59 -12.07
C ASN A 11 4.83 -19.82 -12.97
N PRO A 12 3.77 -20.66 -13.00
CA PRO A 12 2.51 -20.53 -12.27
C PRO A 12 2.65 -20.76 -10.75
N PHE A 13 1.68 -20.26 -9.98
CA PHE A 13 1.59 -20.47 -8.53
C PHE A 13 1.53 -21.96 -8.20
N ASN A 14 2.31 -22.40 -7.23
CA ASN A 14 2.19 -23.73 -6.67
C ASN A 14 1.23 -23.76 -5.46
N GLU A 15 0.90 -24.94 -4.97
CA GLU A 15 -0.02 -25.13 -3.84
C GLU A 15 0.42 -24.35 -2.59
N LYS A 16 1.72 -24.32 -2.28
CA LYS A 16 2.25 -23.59 -1.11
C LYS A 16 2.11 -22.09 -1.27
N ASP A 17 2.16 -21.57 -2.49
CA ASP A 17 1.95 -20.16 -2.79
C ASP A 17 0.47 -19.80 -2.57
N LEU A 18 -0.45 -20.67 -3.04
CA LEU A 18 -1.89 -20.47 -2.85
C LEU A 18 -2.29 -20.53 -1.38
N ILE A 19 -1.77 -21.48 -0.61
CA ILE A 19 -2.01 -21.56 0.84
C ILE A 19 -1.51 -20.30 1.53
N TYR A 20 -0.31 -19.83 1.22
CA TYR A 20 0.22 -18.58 1.79
C TYR A 20 -0.66 -17.37 1.48
N CYS A 21 -1.10 -17.22 0.22
CA CYS A 21 -2.01 -16.14 -0.17
C CYS A 21 -3.32 -16.21 0.60
N TYR A 22 -3.90 -17.41 0.70
CA TYR A 22 -5.14 -17.62 1.45
C TYR A 22 -4.99 -17.23 2.93
N GLU A 23 -3.93 -17.70 3.59
CA GLU A 23 -3.65 -17.36 4.99
C GLU A 23 -3.53 -15.85 5.21
N LYS A 24 -2.84 -15.15 4.31
CA LYS A 24 -2.68 -13.69 4.40
C LYS A 24 -3.98 -12.93 4.15
N ILE A 25 -4.71 -13.29 3.11
CA ILE A 25 -6.02 -12.70 2.79
C ILE A 25 -7.00 -12.95 3.95
N TYR A 26 -7.03 -14.17 4.48
CA TYR A 26 -7.88 -14.53 5.61
C TYR A 26 -7.50 -13.75 6.87
N LEU A 27 -6.20 -13.61 7.17
CA LEU A 27 -5.74 -12.80 8.30
C LEU A 27 -6.22 -11.36 8.21
N ILE A 28 -6.08 -10.72 7.03
CA ILE A 28 -6.51 -9.34 6.81
C ILE A 28 -8.03 -9.23 6.96
N ARG A 29 -8.80 -10.10 6.31
CA ARG A 29 -10.26 -10.13 6.39
C ARG A 29 -10.74 -10.30 7.83
N TYR A 30 -10.24 -11.30 8.53
CA TYR A 30 -10.63 -11.60 9.91
C TYR A 30 -10.26 -10.45 10.87
N PHE A 31 -9.09 -9.83 10.65
CA PHE A 31 -8.66 -8.67 11.43
C PHE A 31 -9.64 -7.51 11.26
N GLU A 32 -10.01 -7.17 10.02
CA GLU A 32 -10.93 -6.07 9.73
C GLU A 32 -12.35 -6.32 10.26
N GLU A 33 -12.85 -7.54 10.15
CA GLU A 33 -14.14 -7.92 10.73
C GLU A 33 -14.12 -7.76 12.26
N LYS A 34 -13.01 -8.14 12.90
CA LYS A 34 -12.81 -7.94 14.34
C LYS A 34 -12.70 -6.45 14.70
N VAL A 35 -12.04 -5.65 13.88
CA VAL A 35 -11.98 -4.18 14.06
C VAL A 35 -13.39 -3.58 14.02
N LEU A 36 -14.23 -3.94 13.04
CA LEU A 36 -15.61 -3.47 12.94
C LEU A 36 -16.45 -3.88 14.16
N GLU A 37 -16.30 -5.12 14.61
CA GLU A 37 -16.96 -5.62 15.82
C GLU A 37 -16.55 -4.80 17.07
N LEU A 38 -15.26 -4.57 17.26
CA LEU A 38 -14.76 -3.83 18.43
C LEU A 38 -15.14 -2.34 18.36
N PHE A 39 -15.15 -1.76 17.16
CA PHE A 39 -15.60 -0.39 16.94
C PHE A 39 -17.09 -0.22 17.31
N SER A 40 -17.94 -1.14 16.87
CA SER A 40 -19.38 -1.11 17.22
C SER A 40 -19.65 -1.25 18.71
N LYS A 41 -18.72 -1.87 19.45
CA LYS A 41 -18.75 -2.00 20.92
C LYS A 41 -18.10 -0.83 21.67
N GLY A 42 -17.67 0.22 20.97
CA GLY A 42 -17.00 1.37 21.56
C GLY A 42 -15.62 1.05 22.19
N LYS A 43 -14.96 -0.02 21.72
CA LYS A 43 -13.64 -0.42 22.21
C LYS A 43 -12.48 0.21 21.41
N LEU A 44 -12.78 0.79 20.26
CA LEU A 44 -11.85 1.51 19.41
C LEU A 44 -12.31 2.95 19.26
N ASN A 45 -11.36 3.88 19.21
CA ASN A 45 -11.62 5.31 19.08
C ASN A 45 -11.09 5.84 17.74
N GLY A 46 -11.60 7.01 17.34
CA GLY A 46 -11.18 7.69 16.13
C GLY A 46 -11.87 7.16 14.87
N THR A 47 -11.33 7.52 13.72
CA THR A 47 -11.87 7.11 12.41
C THR A 47 -11.20 5.84 11.94
N THR A 48 -11.98 4.85 11.56
CA THR A 48 -11.50 3.56 11.03
C THR A 48 -12.01 3.35 9.62
N HIS A 49 -11.11 2.99 8.72
CA HIS A 49 -11.41 2.66 7.33
C HIS A 49 -10.99 1.23 7.04
N ALA A 50 -11.97 0.32 6.92
CA ALA A 50 -11.69 -1.08 6.66
C ALA A 50 -11.08 -1.32 5.27
N TYR A 51 -10.20 -2.31 5.19
CA TYR A 51 -9.54 -2.75 3.95
C TYR A 51 -10.27 -3.93 3.28
N ILE A 52 -11.48 -4.25 3.74
CA ILE A 52 -12.30 -5.36 3.22
C ILE A 52 -12.56 -5.20 1.73
N GLY A 53 -12.28 -6.26 0.96
CA GLY A 53 -12.45 -6.32 -0.49
C GLY A 53 -11.20 -5.95 -1.29
N GLN A 54 -10.11 -5.56 -0.66
CA GLN A 54 -8.84 -5.18 -1.31
C GLN A 54 -7.64 -6.04 -0.85
N GLU A 55 -7.89 -7.11 -0.11
CA GLU A 55 -6.87 -7.93 0.54
C GLU A 55 -5.85 -8.51 -0.46
N ALA A 56 -6.32 -8.88 -1.65
CA ALA A 56 -5.47 -9.42 -2.71
C ALA A 56 -4.40 -8.42 -3.17
N ASN A 57 -4.71 -7.12 -3.22
CA ASN A 57 -3.75 -6.07 -3.56
C ASN A 57 -2.58 -6.05 -2.57
N ALA A 58 -2.90 -6.01 -1.26
CA ALA A 58 -1.88 -5.97 -0.22
C ALA A 58 -0.95 -7.18 -0.30
N VAL A 59 -1.49 -8.38 -0.54
CA VAL A 59 -0.71 -9.62 -0.64
C VAL A 59 0.14 -9.64 -1.90
N ALA A 60 -0.41 -9.28 -3.06
CA ALA A 60 0.33 -9.26 -4.32
C ALA A 60 1.50 -8.27 -4.27
N ILE A 61 1.28 -7.08 -3.72
CA ILE A 61 2.29 -6.02 -3.66
C ILE A 61 3.38 -6.38 -2.67
N SER A 62 3.04 -6.78 -1.43
CA SER A 62 4.05 -7.15 -0.43
C SER A 62 4.90 -8.35 -0.86
N SER A 63 4.32 -9.29 -1.63
CA SER A 63 5.06 -10.43 -2.18
C SER A 63 5.93 -10.09 -3.39
N SER A 64 5.74 -8.92 -4.00
CA SER A 64 6.54 -8.45 -5.15
C SER A 64 7.77 -7.64 -4.74
N ILE A 65 7.83 -7.19 -3.49
CA ILE A 65 8.91 -6.36 -2.93
C ILE A 65 9.73 -7.13 -1.89
N THR A 66 10.68 -6.46 -1.27
CA THR A 66 11.54 -7.02 -0.21
C THR A 66 11.40 -6.22 1.08
N ILE A 67 11.93 -6.74 2.20
CA ILE A 67 11.93 -6.06 3.49
C ILE A 67 12.74 -4.74 3.48
N ASN A 68 13.66 -4.58 2.53
CA ASN A 68 14.49 -3.39 2.40
C ASN A 68 13.78 -2.27 1.63
N ASP A 69 12.73 -2.61 0.85
CA ASP A 69 11.93 -1.63 0.14
C ASP A 69 11.06 -0.85 1.12
N ILE A 70 10.73 0.38 0.77
CA ILE A 70 9.96 1.27 1.63
C ILE A 70 8.50 1.27 1.18
N MET A 71 7.57 1.15 2.11
CA MET A 71 6.13 1.17 1.83
C MET A 71 5.47 2.37 2.52
N PHE A 72 4.85 3.22 1.71
CA PHE A 72 3.97 4.31 2.17
C PHE A 72 2.52 3.95 1.88
N SER A 73 1.71 3.88 2.91
CA SER A 73 0.30 3.50 2.85
C SER A 73 -0.63 4.66 3.17
N ASN A 74 -1.85 4.56 2.72
CA ASN A 74 -2.92 5.52 2.92
C ASN A 74 -3.72 5.26 4.23
N HIS A 75 -4.91 5.87 4.36
CA HIS A 75 -5.82 5.72 5.50
C HIS A 75 -6.43 4.32 5.65
N ARG A 76 -6.40 3.45 4.62
CA ARG A 76 -6.82 2.05 4.67
C ARG A 76 -5.62 1.10 4.86
N CYS A 77 -4.75 1.47 5.77
CA CYS A 77 -3.42 0.87 5.87
C CYS A 77 -3.37 -0.51 6.53
N HIS A 78 -4.44 -0.99 7.14
CA HIS A 78 -4.40 -2.23 7.95
C HIS A 78 -4.00 -3.45 7.12
N GLY A 79 -4.59 -3.62 5.93
CA GLY A 79 -4.24 -4.72 5.03
C GLY A 79 -2.79 -4.65 4.57
N HIS A 80 -2.31 -3.47 4.19
CA HIS A 80 -0.92 -3.25 3.83
C HIS A 80 0.03 -3.55 5.00
N PHE A 81 -0.30 -3.04 6.20
CA PHE A 81 0.48 -3.29 7.41
C PHE A 81 0.57 -4.78 7.75
N LEU A 82 -0.56 -5.47 7.75
CA LEU A 82 -0.62 -6.90 8.08
C LEU A 82 0.13 -7.75 7.06
N SER A 83 -0.03 -7.44 5.78
CA SER A 83 0.69 -8.14 4.72
C SER A 83 2.19 -7.91 4.80
N TYR A 84 2.63 -6.67 5.11
CA TYR A 84 4.03 -6.30 5.24
C TYR A 84 4.67 -6.82 6.52
N THR A 85 4.00 -6.72 7.69
CA THR A 85 4.62 -6.96 9.00
C THR A 85 4.25 -8.29 9.64
N ASN A 86 3.10 -8.87 9.28
CA ASN A 86 2.48 -10.02 9.96
C ASN A 86 2.31 -9.81 11.50
N ASN A 87 2.00 -8.57 11.92
CA ASN A 87 1.89 -8.18 13.34
C ASN A 87 0.47 -7.70 13.73
N PRO A 88 -0.55 -8.59 13.73
CA PRO A 88 -1.92 -8.20 14.08
C PRO A 88 -2.06 -7.75 15.54
N LYS A 89 -1.27 -8.31 16.45
CA LYS A 89 -1.32 -7.95 17.88
C LYS A 89 -0.83 -6.52 18.11
N GLY A 90 0.28 -6.15 17.50
CA GLY A 90 0.83 -4.80 17.62
C GLY A 90 -0.09 -3.75 16.99
N LEU A 91 -0.70 -4.06 15.84
CA LEU A 91 -1.66 -3.18 15.19
C LEU A 91 -2.94 -3.01 16.03
N MET A 92 -3.51 -4.09 16.56
CA MET A 92 -4.69 -4.02 17.41
C MET A 92 -4.41 -3.22 18.69
N ALA A 93 -3.27 -3.44 19.32
CA ALA A 93 -2.85 -2.69 20.51
C ALA A 93 -2.72 -1.18 20.19
N GLU A 94 -2.19 -0.83 19.01
CA GLU A 94 -2.10 0.57 18.56
C GLU A 94 -3.47 1.21 18.40
N MET A 95 -4.40 0.53 17.73
CA MET A 95 -5.77 1.01 17.54
C MET A 95 -6.57 1.16 18.84
N MET A 96 -6.21 0.37 19.86
CA MET A 96 -6.78 0.46 21.21
C MET A 96 -6.10 1.54 22.09
N GLY A 97 -5.11 2.26 21.58
CA GLY A 97 -4.37 3.27 22.32
C GLY A 97 -3.45 2.68 23.42
N LEU A 98 -3.01 1.44 23.27
CA LEU A 98 -2.18 0.77 24.27
C LEU A 98 -0.70 1.05 24.06
N LYS A 99 0.04 1.19 25.16
CA LYS A 99 1.49 1.51 25.17
C LYS A 99 2.37 0.50 24.41
N ASN A 100 1.92 -0.76 24.29
CA ASN A 100 2.57 -1.81 23.52
C ASN A 100 2.14 -1.89 22.05
N GLY A 101 1.37 -0.90 21.56
CA GLY A 101 1.09 -0.70 20.16
C GLY A 101 2.36 -0.35 19.38
N VAL A 102 2.32 -0.48 18.04
CA VAL A 102 3.49 -0.31 17.16
C VAL A 102 4.04 1.11 17.15
N CYS A 103 3.21 2.10 17.50
CA CYS A 103 3.59 3.51 17.67
C CYS A 103 3.31 4.00 19.10
N GLY A 104 3.31 3.10 20.09
CA GLY A 104 3.07 3.45 21.49
C GLY A 104 1.62 3.83 21.81
N GLY A 105 0.66 3.49 20.96
CA GLY A 105 -0.76 3.78 21.11
C GLY A 105 -1.19 5.19 20.73
N ILE A 106 -0.33 5.97 20.05
CA ILE A 106 -0.61 7.35 19.67
C ILE A 106 -0.93 7.53 18.19
N GLY A 107 -0.57 6.58 17.33
CA GLY A 107 -0.81 6.62 15.88
C GLY A 107 -2.24 6.22 15.49
N GLY A 108 -2.90 5.45 16.33
CA GLY A 108 -4.26 4.96 16.11
C GLY A 108 -4.37 4.09 14.85
N SER A 109 -5.48 4.26 14.12
CA SER A 109 -5.80 3.45 12.94
C SER A 109 -5.01 3.83 11.68
N GLN A 110 -4.45 5.06 11.59
CA GLN A 110 -4.00 5.59 10.30
C GLN A 110 -2.53 6.06 10.28
N HIS A 111 -1.93 6.35 11.42
CA HIS A 111 -0.59 6.93 11.50
C HIS A 111 0.39 5.92 12.07
N LEU A 112 0.77 4.95 11.23
CA LEU A 112 1.63 3.83 11.61
C LEU A 112 3.04 4.00 11.07
N GLN A 113 4.02 3.61 11.89
CA GLN A 113 5.41 3.45 11.50
C GLN A 113 5.94 2.14 12.09
N PHE A 114 6.52 1.28 11.25
CA PHE A 114 7.14 0.04 11.69
C PHE A 114 8.19 -0.44 10.67
N GLY A 115 9.46 -0.37 11.02
CA GLY A 115 10.53 -0.62 10.05
C GLY A 115 10.44 0.36 8.88
N ASN A 116 10.38 -0.16 7.66
CA ASN A 116 10.22 0.63 6.43
C ASN A 116 8.76 0.82 6.00
N PHE A 117 7.82 0.57 6.89
CA PHE A 117 6.39 0.83 6.66
C PHE A 117 5.97 2.15 7.30
N TYR A 118 5.28 2.99 6.54
CA TYR A 118 4.74 4.29 6.97
C TYR A 118 3.32 4.45 6.47
N SER A 119 2.42 5.00 7.29
CA SER A 119 1.08 5.39 6.84
C SER A 119 0.61 6.69 7.47
N ASN A 120 -0.29 7.38 6.78
CA ASN A 120 -1.00 8.52 7.36
C ASN A 120 -2.39 8.73 6.74
N GLY A 121 -3.21 9.55 7.40
CA GLY A 121 -4.54 9.93 6.95
C GLY A 121 -4.57 11.13 5.99
N ILE A 122 -3.43 11.78 5.72
CA ILE A 122 -3.33 12.96 4.83
C ILE A 122 -3.01 12.48 3.42
N GLN A 123 -4.04 12.14 2.68
CA GLN A 123 -4.00 11.37 1.43
C GLN A 123 -2.90 11.77 0.44
N GLY A 124 -2.99 12.95 -0.16
CA GLY A 124 -1.99 13.44 -1.11
C GLY A 124 -0.66 13.81 -0.45
N GLY A 125 -0.68 14.20 0.82
CA GLY A 125 0.52 14.61 1.56
C GLY A 125 1.55 13.49 1.79
N ILE A 126 1.16 12.22 1.67
CA ILE A 126 2.11 11.10 1.78
C ILE A 126 2.95 10.91 0.51
N VAL A 127 2.45 11.35 -0.63
CA VAL A 127 3.08 11.11 -1.94
C VAL A 127 4.45 11.78 -2.08
N PRO A 128 4.62 13.07 -1.78
CA PRO A 128 5.95 13.71 -1.82
C PRO A 128 6.93 13.10 -0.81
N ASN A 129 6.45 12.62 0.35
CA ASN A 129 7.30 11.92 1.31
C ASN A 129 7.84 10.61 0.73
N ALA A 130 7.00 9.85 0.02
CA ALA A 130 7.40 8.63 -0.67
C ALA A 130 8.40 8.92 -1.79
N VAL A 131 8.20 10.00 -2.57
CA VAL A 131 9.13 10.45 -3.61
C VAL A 131 10.48 10.84 -2.99
N GLY A 132 10.47 11.55 -1.86
CA GLY A 132 11.69 11.90 -1.13
C GLY A 132 12.46 10.68 -0.62
N ALA A 133 11.75 9.69 -0.06
CA ALA A 133 12.35 8.43 0.38
C ALA A 133 12.96 7.65 -0.79
N ALA A 134 12.26 7.56 -1.91
CA ALA A 134 12.75 6.91 -3.11
C ALA A 134 13.97 7.63 -3.70
N LEU A 135 14.01 8.96 -3.66
CA LEU A 135 15.18 9.74 -4.07
C LEU A 135 16.38 9.44 -3.17
N ALA A 136 16.16 9.29 -1.87
CA ALA A 136 17.22 8.92 -0.94
C ALA A 136 17.78 7.51 -1.27
N GLU A 137 16.94 6.54 -1.56
CA GLU A 137 17.38 5.20 -1.98
C GLU A 137 18.14 5.23 -3.31
N LYS A 138 17.70 6.04 -4.26
CA LYS A 138 18.45 6.28 -5.51
C LYS A 138 19.85 6.83 -5.26
N ARG A 139 19.96 7.87 -4.40
CA ARG A 139 21.26 8.49 -4.08
C ARG A 139 22.20 7.57 -3.31
N LYS A 140 21.66 6.62 -2.55
CA LYS A 140 22.43 5.56 -1.87
C LYS A 140 22.85 4.43 -2.81
N GLU A 141 22.33 4.41 -4.03
CA GLU A 141 22.52 3.29 -4.98
C GLU A 141 22.15 1.93 -4.37
N SER A 142 21.17 1.91 -3.49
CA SER A 142 20.79 0.74 -2.68
C SER A 142 20.13 -0.38 -3.49
N GLY A 143 19.56 -0.06 -4.66
CA GLY A 143 18.71 -0.95 -5.44
C GLY A 143 17.30 -1.15 -4.85
N ASN A 144 17.00 -0.51 -3.72
CA ASN A 144 15.64 -0.54 -3.13
C ASN A 144 14.70 0.39 -3.88
N ILE A 145 13.41 0.08 -3.79
CA ILE A 145 12.34 0.92 -4.33
C ILE A 145 11.44 1.41 -3.22
N THR A 146 10.66 2.44 -3.51
CA THR A 146 9.56 2.86 -2.65
C THR A 146 8.23 2.54 -3.33
N VAL A 147 7.27 2.03 -2.56
CA VAL A 147 5.88 1.84 -3.00
C VAL A 147 4.99 2.81 -2.26
N VAL A 148 4.09 3.50 -2.96
CA VAL A 148 3.11 4.40 -2.35
C VAL A 148 1.70 4.08 -2.81
N PHE A 149 0.78 3.94 -1.85
CA PHE A 149 -0.62 3.66 -2.10
C PHE A 149 -1.47 4.93 -2.08
N LEU A 150 -2.30 5.08 -3.10
CA LEU A 150 -3.24 6.18 -3.26
C LEU A 150 -4.66 5.63 -3.43
N GLY A 151 -5.64 6.30 -2.83
CA GLY A 151 -7.03 6.13 -3.24
C GLY A 151 -7.31 6.93 -4.52
N ASP A 152 -8.29 6.51 -5.30
CA ASP A 152 -8.72 7.20 -6.53
C ASP A 152 -9.04 8.68 -6.30
N GLY A 153 -9.74 9.04 -5.21
CA GLY A 153 -10.02 10.43 -4.86
C GLY A 153 -8.79 11.30 -4.61
N THR A 154 -7.67 10.71 -4.24
CA THR A 154 -6.40 11.42 -4.02
C THR A 154 -5.86 12.05 -5.31
N LEU A 155 -6.20 11.48 -6.47
CA LEU A 155 -5.82 11.98 -7.78
C LEU A 155 -6.45 13.35 -8.15
N GLY A 156 -7.34 13.87 -7.34
CA GLY A 156 -7.82 15.25 -7.44
C GLY A 156 -6.86 16.30 -6.85
N GLN A 157 -5.80 15.89 -6.13
CA GLN A 157 -4.89 16.80 -5.43
C GLN A 157 -3.67 17.16 -6.29
N GLY A 158 -3.37 18.46 -6.41
CA GLY A 158 -2.25 18.98 -7.23
C GLY A 158 -0.89 18.41 -6.85
N ILE A 159 -0.64 18.19 -5.56
CA ILE A 159 0.63 17.66 -5.04
C ILE A 159 0.98 16.27 -5.60
N VAL A 160 -0.01 15.49 -6.02
CA VAL A 160 0.22 14.19 -6.68
C VAL A 160 0.91 14.41 -8.03
N TYR A 161 0.46 15.40 -8.82
CA TYR A 161 1.03 15.68 -10.15
C TYR A 161 2.43 16.29 -10.08
N GLU A 162 2.68 17.14 -9.10
CA GLU A 162 4.03 17.63 -8.80
C GLU A 162 4.96 16.46 -8.47
N SER A 163 4.48 15.51 -7.67
CA SER A 163 5.21 14.30 -7.30
C SER A 163 5.48 13.38 -8.49
N LEU A 164 4.48 13.17 -9.37
CA LEU A 164 4.64 12.40 -10.60
C LEU A 164 5.68 13.05 -11.54
N ASN A 165 5.61 14.38 -11.70
CA ASN A 165 6.56 15.13 -12.51
C ASN A 165 8.01 14.94 -12.03
N ILE A 166 8.26 15.12 -10.72
CA ILE A 166 9.59 14.96 -10.12
C ILE A 166 10.05 13.50 -10.24
N ALA A 167 9.16 12.54 -9.96
CA ALA A 167 9.50 11.13 -10.03
C ALA A 167 9.94 10.71 -11.44
N SER A 168 9.24 11.17 -12.47
CA SER A 168 9.58 10.91 -13.86
C SER A 168 10.87 11.62 -14.27
N LEU A 169 10.93 12.94 -14.08
CA LEU A 169 12.05 13.77 -14.50
C LEU A 169 13.39 13.27 -13.91
N TRP A 170 13.37 12.85 -12.67
CA TRP A 170 14.58 12.38 -11.97
C TRP A 170 14.73 10.86 -11.97
N ARG A 171 13.85 10.12 -12.67
CA ARG A 171 13.85 8.66 -12.73
C ARG A 171 13.99 8.03 -11.34
N ILE A 172 13.08 8.40 -10.46
CA ILE A 172 13.09 7.97 -9.05
C ILE A 172 12.54 6.54 -8.96
N PRO A 173 13.13 5.62 -8.16
CA PRO A 173 12.68 4.24 -8.02
C PRO A 173 11.41 4.13 -7.16
N ILE A 174 10.28 4.53 -7.72
CA ILE A 174 8.99 4.56 -7.02
C ILE A 174 7.89 3.87 -7.84
N LEU A 175 7.05 3.09 -7.15
CA LEU A 175 5.83 2.49 -7.67
C LEU A 175 4.62 3.17 -7.04
N PHE A 176 3.80 3.83 -7.86
CA PHE A 176 2.53 4.40 -7.44
C PHE A 176 1.42 3.37 -7.64
N ILE A 177 0.72 2.99 -6.56
CA ILE A 177 -0.42 2.08 -6.60
C ILE A 177 -1.69 2.87 -6.35
N VAL A 178 -2.60 2.87 -7.33
CA VAL A 178 -3.93 3.47 -7.17
C VAL A 178 -4.95 2.37 -6.91
N GLU A 179 -5.51 2.37 -5.72
CA GLU A 179 -6.62 1.49 -5.35
C GLU A 179 -7.93 2.19 -5.67
N ASN A 180 -8.55 1.79 -6.78
CA ASN A 180 -9.77 2.40 -7.28
C ASN A 180 -11.00 1.66 -6.77
N ASN A 181 -11.60 2.17 -5.70
CA ASN A 181 -12.88 1.66 -5.17
C ASN A 181 -14.09 2.47 -5.65
N TYR A 182 -13.88 3.40 -6.59
CA TYR A 182 -14.89 4.29 -7.18
C TYR A 182 -15.54 5.28 -6.22
N TYR A 183 -15.03 5.44 -5.00
CA TYR A 183 -15.55 6.36 -4.01
C TYR A 183 -14.45 7.03 -3.20
N ALA A 184 -14.53 8.34 -3.03
CA ALA A 184 -13.81 9.04 -1.98
C ALA A 184 -14.79 9.42 -0.88
N GLN A 185 -14.76 8.67 0.21
CA GLN A 185 -15.73 8.70 1.31
C GLN A 185 -17.16 8.49 0.79
N SER A 186 -17.98 9.52 0.68
CA SER A 186 -19.36 9.47 0.17
C SER A 186 -19.52 9.92 -1.28
N THR A 187 -18.44 10.39 -1.92
CA THR A 187 -18.48 10.99 -3.26
C THR A 187 -18.00 9.99 -4.32
N PRO A 188 -18.83 9.64 -5.31
CA PRO A 188 -18.43 8.79 -6.42
C PRO A 188 -17.29 9.42 -7.22
N SER A 189 -16.30 8.60 -7.67
CA SER A 189 -15.11 9.05 -8.39
C SER A 189 -15.44 9.88 -9.63
N LYS A 190 -16.50 9.56 -10.35
CA LYS A 190 -16.98 10.32 -11.53
C LYS A 190 -17.33 11.79 -11.28
N LEU A 191 -17.53 12.16 -10.01
CA LEU A 191 -17.80 13.54 -9.59
C LEU A 191 -16.54 14.25 -9.06
N GLN A 192 -15.40 13.55 -8.99
CA GLN A 192 -14.15 14.07 -8.42
C GLN A 192 -12.99 14.05 -9.42
N ILE A 193 -12.94 13.06 -10.32
CA ILE A 193 -11.81 12.85 -11.21
C ILE A 193 -12.29 12.90 -12.65
N ALA A 194 -11.75 13.84 -13.43
CA ALA A 194 -11.95 13.87 -14.87
C ALA A 194 -10.98 12.95 -15.59
N GLY A 195 -11.41 12.29 -16.66
CA GLY A 195 -10.57 11.48 -17.53
C GLY A 195 -10.12 10.15 -16.93
N SER A 196 -9.06 9.56 -17.50
CA SER A 196 -8.55 8.24 -17.12
C SER A 196 -7.44 8.33 -16.07
N ILE A 197 -7.43 7.41 -15.11
CA ILE A 197 -6.39 7.29 -14.10
C ILE A 197 -5.02 7.00 -14.74
N THR A 198 -4.94 6.02 -15.63
CA THR A 198 -3.68 5.65 -16.31
C THR A 198 -3.12 6.77 -17.17
N LYS A 199 -3.97 7.44 -17.96
CA LYS A 199 -3.54 8.55 -18.82
C LYS A 199 -2.93 9.73 -18.06
N ARG A 200 -3.26 9.89 -16.77
CA ARG A 200 -2.66 10.92 -15.91
C ARG A 200 -1.18 10.65 -15.66
N ALA A 201 -0.81 9.39 -15.39
CA ALA A 201 0.58 8.99 -15.22
C ALA A 201 1.33 8.95 -16.57
N GLU A 202 0.68 8.50 -17.64
CA GLU A 202 1.22 8.49 -19.00
C GLU A 202 1.60 9.89 -19.49
N ALA A 203 0.84 10.92 -19.07
CA ALA A 203 1.18 12.32 -19.38
C ALA A 203 2.55 12.76 -18.83
N PHE A 204 3.06 12.08 -17.81
CA PHE A 204 4.41 12.26 -17.28
C PHE A 204 5.39 11.18 -17.77
N SER A 205 5.06 10.43 -18.81
CA SER A 205 5.87 9.33 -19.36
C SER A 205 6.17 8.20 -18.33
N ILE A 206 5.28 8.00 -17.38
CA ILE A 206 5.37 6.92 -16.39
C ILE A 206 4.69 5.68 -16.99
N LYS A 207 5.39 4.53 -16.97
CA LYS A 207 4.83 3.24 -17.38
C LYS A 207 3.63 2.89 -16.50
N THR A 208 2.52 2.52 -17.11
CA THR A 208 1.27 2.17 -16.42
C THR A 208 0.86 0.73 -16.69
N ALA A 209 0.12 0.15 -15.75
CA ALA A 209 -0.62 -1.09 -15.94
C ALA A 209 -1.93 -1.00 -15.16
N GLU A 210 -2.96 -1.68 -15.64
CA GLU A 210 -4.26 -1.77 -14.98
C GLU A 210 -4.61 -3.25 -14.78
N CYS A 211 -5.12 -3.59 -13.60
CA CYS A 211 -5.64 -4.90 -13.29
C CYS A 211 -6.99 -4.75 -12.60
N THR A 212 -8.04 -5.31 -13.17
CA THR A 212 -9.40 -5.25 -12.65
C THR A 212 -9.79 -6.48 -11.82
N SER A 213 -8.86 -7.43 -11.67
CA SER A 213 -9.06 -8.65 -10.88
C SER A 213 -8.79 -8.42 -9.39
N ASN A 214 -9.49 -9.15 -8.54
CA ASN A 214 -9.21 -9.30 -7.10
C ASN A 214 -8.52 -10.64 -6.79
N ASP A 215 -7.89 -11.26 -7.78
CA ASP A 215 -7.13 -12.51 -7.61
C ASP A 215 -5.64 -12.21 -7.55
N VAL A 216 -4.95 -12.70 -6.53
CA VAL A 216 -3.50 -12.52 -6.38
C VAL A 216 -2.74 -13.09 -7.58
N ARG A 217 -3.26 -14.17 -8.21
CA ARG A 217 -2.65 -14.80 -9.38
C ARG A 217 -2.58 -13.88 -10.59
N ASP A 218 -3.54 -12.96 -10.72
CA ASP A 218 -3.58 -11.97 -11.80
C ASP A 218 -2.82 -10.70 -11.41
N LEU A 219 -2.93 -10.27 -10.16
CA LEU A 219 -2.30 -9.05 -9.65
C LEU A 219 -0.78 -9.18 -9.53
N TYR A 220 -0.29 -10.29 -8.97
CA TYR A 220 1.13 -10.46 -8.69
C TYR A 220 2.03 -10.37 -9.92
N PRO A 221 1.74 -11.03 -11.05
CA PRO A 221 2.57 -10.90 -12.26
C PRO A 221 2.67 -9.46 -12.76
N VAL A 222 1.56 -8.72 -12.73
CA VAL A 222 1.52 -7.30 -13.15
C VAL A 222 2.42 -6.44 -12.26
N VAL A 223 2.26 -6.57 -10.94
CA VAL A 223 3.08 -5.81 -9.98
C VAL A 223 4.55 -6.21 -10.09
N LYS A 224 4.84 -7.51 -10.23
CA LYS A 224 6.20 -8.03 -10.35
C LYS A 224 6.92 -7.51 -11.59
N ASP A 225 6.21 -7.37 -12.73
CA ASP A 225 6.76 -6.78 -13.94
C ASP A 225 7.12 -5.31 -13.71
N LEU A 226 6.23 -4.53 -13.11
CA LEU A 226 6.48 -3.11 -12.80
C LEU A 226 7.67 -2.94 -11.83
N VAL A 227 7.72 -3.71 -10.75
CA VAL A 227 8.85 -3.70 -9.80
C VAL A 227 10.16 -4.05 -10.50
N THR A 228 10.14 -5.07 -11.37
CA THR A 228 11.32 -5.49 -12.14
C THR A 228 11.77 -4.39 -13.11
N HIS A 229 10.82 -3.73 -13.76
CA HIS A 229 11.10 -2.61 -14.66
C HIS A 229 11.76 -1.46 -13.89
N ILE A 230 11.18 -1.01 -12.76
CA ILE A 230 11.74 0.08 -11.94
C ILE A 230 13.18 -0.25 -11.51
N ARG A 231 13.44 -1.46 -11.04
CA ARG A 231 14.80 -1.87 -10.62
C ARG A 231 15.83 -1.89 -11.74
N LYS A 232 15.38 -2.05 -13.01
CA LYS A 232 16.26 -2.01 -14.20
C LYS A 232 16.56 -0.58 -14.65
N GLU A 233 15.56 0.31 -14.59
CA GLU A 233 15.67 1.70 -15.06
C GLU A 233 16.55 2.60 -14.18
N VAL A 234 16.79 2.19 -12.93
CA VAL A 234 17.53 2.99 -11.93
C VAL A 234 19.00 2.57 -11.81
N LYS A 235 19.41 1.53 -12.55
CA LYS A 235 20.82 1.08 -12.58
C LYS A 235 21.67 1.97 -13.45
#